data_0d65b617d6cff22077b104217a7e633a
#
_entry.id   0d65b617d6cff22077b104217a7e633a
#
_cell.length_a   1.000
_cell.length_b   1.000
_cell.length_c   1.000
_cell.angle_alpha   90.00
_cell.angle_beta   90.00
_cell.angle_gamma   90.00
#
_symmetry.space_group_name_H-M   'P 1'
#
loop_
_entity.id
_entity.type
_entity.pdbx_description
1 polymer ?
#
loop_
_entity_poly.entity_id
_entity_poly.type
_entity_poly.pdbx_seq_one_letter_code
_entity_poly.pdbx_strand_id
1 'polypeptide(L)'
;NGNTISESKANASGEIRIGEVVGESKFRGTPYVVVKESVKDEVKAMLTSVSNYAESVVKKADYTTPKDVKDMNNYHVDITGIDEEVVYVDADAMVENITAGKIQNGGIKVTLRANQSLVFNVSLKDTVRIPEYKITVKNGSKTHEEMAESVVWNMPYVTNLNLNSDGMRATIIAPKAFVNLGNTSEGWLVCDT
;
A
#
# COMPACT_ATOMS: atom_id res chain seq x y z
N ASN A 1 -13.17 9.75 -8.73
CA ASN A 1 -13.59 11.00 -8.07
C ASN A 1 -12.47 11.69 -7.29
N GLY A 2 -11.23 11.28 -7.39
CA GLY A 2 -10.12 11.68 -6.55
C GLY A 2 -9.54 13.09 -6.74
N ASN A 3 -10.34 14.10 -7.05
CA ASN A 3 -9.76 15.39 -7.44
C ASN A 3 -10.25 16.57 -6.59
N THR A 4 -10.81 16.30 -5.43
CA THR A 4 -11.22 17.37 -4.53
C THR A 4 -10.15 17.53 -3.45
N ILE A 5 -9.34 18.57 -3.54
CA ILE A 5 -8.46 18.98 -2.45
C ILE A 5 -9.26 19.98 -1.62
N SER A 6 -9.89 19.49 -0.56
CA SER A 6 -10.60 20.36 0.40
C SER A 6 -9.61 20.83 1.46
N GLU A 7 -9.52 22.12 1.68
CA GLU A 7 -8.92 22.87 2.81
C GLU A 7 -7.67 22.28 3.52
N SER A 8 -7.09 21.19 3.05
CA SER A 8 -5.89 20.61 3.65
C SER A 8 -4.68 21.48 3.32
N LYS A 9 -3.89 21.81 4.34
CA LYS A 9 -2.60 22.49 4.20
C LYS A 9 -1.58 21.51 3.67
N ALA A 10 -1.62 21.20 2.37
CA ALA A 10 -0.61 20.38 1.75
C ALA A 10 0.66 21.21 1.49
N ASN A 11 1.81 20.69 1.87
CA ASN A 11 3.10 21.18 1.39
C ASN A 11 3.37 20.48 0.07
N ALA A 12 3.48 21.25 -1.00
CA ALA A 12 3.78 20.71 -2.31
C ALA A 12 4.83 21.55 -3.02
N SER A 13 5.72 20.90 -3.74
CA SER A 13 6.67 21.52 -4.66
C SER A 13 6.56 20.81 -6.02
N GLY A 14 6.76 21.56 -7.11
CA GLY A 14 6.66 21.02 -8.44
C GLY A 14 5.27 21.20 -9.09
N GLU A 15 4.99 20.41 -10.11
CA GLU A 15 3.74 20.47 -10.85
C GLU A 15 2.64 19.63 -10.18
N ILE A 16 1.51 20.27 -9.91
CA ILE A 16 0.31 19.60 -9.43
C ILE A 16 -0.72 19.63 -10.55
N ARG A 17 -1.15 18.44 -11.01
CA ARG A 17 -2.20 18.30 -12.02
C ARG A 17 -3.51 17.93 -11.34
N ILE A 18 -4.56 18.71 -11.59
CA ILE A 18 -5.90 18.48 -11.05
C ILE A 18 -6.95 18.59 -12.15
N GLY A 19 -7.99 17.76 -12.07
CA GLY A 19 -9.11 17.82 -13.01
C GLY A 19 -10.10 18.92 -12.70
N GLU A 20 -10.26 19.28 -11.41
CA GLU A 20 -11.22 20.26 -10.96
C GLU A 20 -10.80 20.85 -9.61
N VAL A 21 -11.06 22.15 -9.41
CA VAL A 21 -10.91 22.81 -8.11
C VAL A 21 -12.30 23.04 -7.53
N VAL A 22 -12.57 22.50 -6.35
CA VAL A 22 -13.79 22.71 -5.61
C VAL A 22 -13.47 23.45 -4.31
N GLY A 23 -14.00 24.67 -4.15
CA GLY A 23 -13.73 25.53 -3.00
C GLY A 23 -12.39 26.26 -3.08
N GLU A 24 -12.00 26.87 -1.96
CA GLU A 24 -10.71 27.54 -1.82
C GLU A 24 -9.64 26.53 -1.38
N SER A 25 -8.70 26.22 -2.28
CA SER A 25 -7.56 25.36 -1.97
C SER A 25 -6.35 26.20 -1.65
N LYS A 26 -5.75 25.96 -0.48
CA LYS A 26 -4.51 26.65 -0.04
C LYS A 26 -3.35 25.67 -0.02
N PHE A 27 -2.39 25.90 -0.89
CA PHE A 27 -1.12 25.17 -0.89
C PHE A 27 -0.06 25.96 -0.11
N ARG A 28 0.76 25.26 0.67
CA ARG A 28 2.01 25.82 1.19
C ARG A 28 3.13 25.51 0.19
N GLY A 29 3.99 26.50 -0.03
CA GLY A 29 5.04 26.41 -1.04
C GLY A 29 4.67 27.15 -2.32
N THR A 30 5.37 26.86 -3.40
CA THR A 30 5.14 27.45 -4.73
C THR A 30 4.81 26.36 -5.76
N PRO A 31 3.68 25.67 -5.63
CA PRO A 31 3.32 24.68 -6.63
C PRO A 31 2.85 25.35 -7.91
N TYR A 32 3.24 24.81 -9.03
CA TYR A 32 2.62 25.12 -10.31
C TYR A 32 1.39 24.23 -10.49
N VAL A 33 0.21 24.83 -10.44
CA VAL A 33 -1.06 24.08 -10.52
C VAL A 33 -1.57 24.14 -11.96
N VAL A 34 -1.77 22.98 -12.56
CA VAL A 34 -2.35 22.85 -13.89
C VAL A 34 -3.72 22.19 -13.75
N VAL A 35 -4.76 22.94 -14.15
CA VAL A 35 -6.11 22.42 -14.23
C VAL A 35 -6.42 22.06 -15.68
N LYS A 36 -6.63 20.78 -15.98
CA LYS A 36 -7.00 20.31 -17.33
C LYS A 36 -8.08 19.24 -17.21
N GLU A 37 -9.08 19.36 -18.05
CA GLU A 37 -10.18 18.39 -18.13
C GLU A 37 -9.70 16.98 -18.51
N SER A 38 -8.64 16.89 -19.36
CA SER A 38 -7.99 15.64 -19.77
C SER A 38 -7.36 14.85 -18.63
N VAL A 39 -7.06 15.49 -17.49
CA VAL A 39 -6.44 14.79 -16.33
C VAL A 39 -7.35 13.69 -15.79
N LYS A 40 -8.67 13.88 -15.82
CA LYS A 40 -9.63 12.84 -15.37
C LYS A 40 -9.51 11.57 -16.22
N ASP A 41 -9.40 11.72 -17.53
CA ASP A 41 -9.26 10.57 -18.45
C ASP A 41 -7.89 9.91 -18.33
N GLU A 42 -6.82 10.70 -18.17
CA GLU A 42 -5.47 10.20 -17.95
C GLU A 42 -5.39 9.37 -16.65
N VAL A 43 -5.94 9.90 -15.53
CA VAL A 43 -5.98 9.20 -14.24
C VAL A 43 -6.83 7.93 -14.34
N LYS A 44 -7.98 7.99 -15.00
CA LYS A 44 -8.86 6.82 -15.21
C LYS A 44 -8.17 5.73 -16.02
N ALA A 45 -7.47 6.11 -17.09
CA ALA A 45 -6.69 5.16 -17.92
C ALA A 45 -5.56 4.53 -17.12
N MET A 46 -4.85 5.32 -16.31
CA MET A 46 -3.80 4.84 -15.42
C MET A 46 -4.34 3.87 -14.38
N LEU A 47 -5.43 4.22 -13.68
CA LEU A 47 -6.09 3.34 -12.70
C LEU A 47 -6.55 2.03 -13.33
N THR A 48 -7.10 2.08 -14.55
CA THR A 48 -7.49 0.88 -15.30
C THR A 48 -6.29 -0.02 -15.57
N SER A 49 -5.19 0.55 -16.04
CA SER A 49 -3.96 -0.19 -16.33
C SER A 49 -3.37 -0.83 -15.06
N VAL A 50 -3.31 -0.08 -13.96
CA VAL A 50 -2.82 -0.56 -12.67
C VAL A 50 -3.75 -1.66 -12.13
N SER A 51 -5.07 -1.50 -12.23
CA SER A 51 -6.05 -2.52 -11.81
C SER A 51 -5.86 -3.83 -12.59
N ASN A 52 -5.74 -3.76 -13.91
CA ASN A 52 -5.52 -4.93 -14.75
C ASN A 52 -4.21 -5.65 -14.40
N TYR A 53 -3.14 -4.90 -14.18
CA TYR A 53 -1.87 -5.48 -13.74
C TYR A 53 -2.00 -6.13 -12.36
N ALA A 54 -2.58 -5.44 -11.39
CA ALA A 54 -2.82 -5.92 -10.04
C ALA A 54 -3.59 -7.26 -10.04
N GLU A 55 -4.67 -7.34 -10.83
CA GLU A 55 -5.46 -8.57 -11.01
C GLU A 55 -4.67 -9.69 -11.69
N SER A 56 -3.77 -9.37 -12.62
CA SER A 56 -2.97 -10.36 -13.34
C SER A 56 -1.93 -11.06 -12.47
N VAL A 57 -1.47 -10.40 -11.40
CA VAL A 57 -0.42 -10.92 -10.51
C VAL A 57 -0.92 -11.38 -9.14
N VAL A 58 -2.18 -11.10 -8.78
CA VAL A 58 -2.71 -11.37 -7.42
C VAL A 58 -2.65 -12.84 -7.00
N LYS A 59 -2.61 -13.77 -7.95
CA LYS A 59 -2.51 -15.21 -7.68
C LYS A 59 -1.08 -15.76 -7.72
N LYS A 60 -0.09 -14.91 -8.02
CA LYS A 60 1.31 -15.32 -7.93
C LYS A 60 1.71 -15.47 -6.47
N ALA A 61 2.35 -16.57 -6.12
CA ALA A 61 2.83 -16.84 -4.78
C ALA A 61 4.08 -17.70 -4.81
N ASP A 62 5.19 -17.13 -4.36
CA ASP A 62 6.45 -17.85 -4.08
C ASP A 62 6.48 -18.29 -2.62
N TYR A 63 5.66 -17.64 -1.79
CA TYR A 63 5.48 -17.93 -0.38
C TYR A 63 4.00 -17.77 -0.01
N THR A 64 3.49 -18.66 0.83
CA THR A 64 2.12 -18.56 1.39
C THR A 64 2.20 -18.34 2.89
N THR A 65 1.50 -17.32 3.38
CA THR A 65 1.49 -16.98 4.81
C THR A 65 0.78 -18.07 5.63
N PRO A 66 1.34 -18.44 6.81
CA PRO A 66 0.76 -19.46 7.66
C PRO A 66 -0.69 -19.13 8.10
N LYS A 67 -1.56 -20.14 8.07
CA LYS A 67 -2.94 -19.99 8.59
C LYS A 67 -2.99 -19.99 10.12
N ASP A 68 -2.11 -20.74 10.76
CA ASP A 68 -2.06 -20.87 12.20
C ASP A 68 -1.20 -19.80 12.83
N VAL A 69 -1.79 -18.98 13.70
CA VAL A 69 -1.09 -17.97 14.49
C VAL A 69 -0.72 -18.59 15.84
N LYS A 70 0.57 -18.95 16.00
CA LYS A 70 1.10 -19.50 17.26
C LYS A 70 1.40 -18.43 18.30
N ASP A 71 1.78 -17.24 17.84
CA ASP A 71 2.09 -16.08 18.68
C ASP A 71 1.58 -14.82 17.99
N MET A 72 0.61 -14.15 18.61
CA MET A 72 -0.03 -12.95 18.09
C MET A 72 0.91 -11.73 18.00
N ASN A 73 2.05 -11.79 18.69
CA ASN A 73 3.08 -10.72 18.69
C ASN A 73 4.28 -11.03 17.82
N ASN A 74 4.31 -12.21 17.19
CA ASN A 74 5.49 -12.68 16.44
C ASN A 74 5.09 -13.47 15.19
N TYR A 75 4.20 -12.89 14.39
CA TYR A 75 3.89 -13.45 13.08
C TYR A 75 4.99 -13.09 12.09
N HIS A 76 5.79 -14.07 11.68
CA HIS A 76 7.00 -13.84 10.91
C HIS A 76 6.85 -14.26 9.45
N VAL A 77 7.17 -13.34 8.54
CA VAL A 77 7.29 -13.55 7.10
C VAL A 77 8.76 -13.38 6.74
N ASP A 78 9.48 -14.49 6.55
CA ASP A 78 10.90 -14.48 6.17
C ASP A 78 11.04 -14.99 4.74
N ILE A 79 11.42 -14.10 3.83
CA ILE A 79 11.62 -14.41 2.40
C ILE A 79 13.09 -14.51 2.01
N THR A 80 14.00 -14.44 2.96
CA THR A 80 15.45 -14.43 2.68
C THR A 80 15.98 -15.73 2.07
N GLY A 81 15.24 -16.82 2.21
CA GLY A 81 15.55 -18.12 1.60
C GLY A 81 15.09 -18.29 0.16
N ILE A 82 14.38 -17.31 -0.40
CA ILE A 82 13.88 -17.31 -1.76
C ILE A 82 14.89 -16.56 -2.64
N ASP A 83 15.28 -17.11 -3.78
CA ASP A 83 16.37 -16.53 -4.60
C ASP A 83 15.93 -15.34 -5.45
N GLU A 84 14.66 -15.22 -5.74
CA GLU A 84 14.07 -14.15 -6.55
C GLU A 84 14.27 -12.77 -5.90
N GLU A 85 14.48 -11.75 -6.74
CA GLU A 85 14.58 -10.36 -6.31
C GLU A 85 13.18 -9.76 -6.03
N VAL A 86 12.16 -10.21 -6.74
CA VAL A 86 10.76 -9.85 -6.49
C VAL A 86 10.03 -11.09 -6.02
N VAL A 87 9.63 -11.09 -4.75
CA VAL A 87 8.97 -12.22 -4.10
C VAL A 87 7.48 -11.92 -3.93
N TYR A 88 6.66 -12.79 -4.47
CA TYR A 88 5.21 -12.73 -4.32
C TYR A 88 4.77 -13.58 -3.13
N VAL A 89 3.99 -12.97 -2.23
CA VAL A 89 3.49 -13.62 -1.02
C VAL A 89 1.97 -13.65 -1.05
N ASP A 90 1.39 -14.84 -1.00
CA ASP A 90 -0.04 -14.99 -0.70
C ASP A 90 -0.27 -14.59 0.75
N ALA A 91 -0.91 -13.43 0.96
CA ALA A 91 -1.13 -12.83 2.25
C ALA A 91 -2.56 -13.01 2.80
N ASP A 92 -3.42 -13.74 2.10
CA ASP A 92 -4.84 -13.87 2.49
C ASP A 92 -4.99 -14.38 3.92
N ALA A 93 -4.31 -15.47 4.28
CA ALA A 93 -4.38 -16.04 5.62
C ALA A 93 -3.86 -15.07 6.71
N MET A 94 -2.81 -14.30 6.40
CA MET A 94 -2.30 -13.27 7.32
C MET A 94 -3.34 -12.18 7.54
N VAL A 95 -3.93 -11.66 6.47
CA VAL A 95 -4.94 -10.58 6.53
C VAL A 95 -6.22 -11.03 7.23
N GLU A 96 -6.68 -12.26 6.99
CA GLU A 96 -7.79 -12.86 7.73
C GLU A 96 -7.51 -12.93 9.24
N ASN A 97 -6.31 -13.35 9.63
CA ASN A 97 -5.90 -13.41 11.02
C ASN A 97 -5.78 -12.03 11.68
N ILE A 98 -5.34 -11.01 10.94
CA ILE A 98 -5.33 -9.61 11.39
C ILE A 98 -6.77 -9.12 11.61
N THR A 99 -7.63 -9.33 10.64
CA THR A 99 -9.04 -8.90 10.69
C THR A 99 -9.79 -9.59 11.84
N ALA A 100 -9.47 -10.86 12.11
CA ALA A 100 -10.02 -11.63 13.23
C ALA A 100 -9.39 -11.27 14.59
N GLY A 101 -8.44 -10.33 14.65
CA GLY A 101 -7.77 -9.93 15.89
C GLY A 101 -6.80 -10.97 16.46
N LYS A 102 -6.39 -11.96 15.69
CA LYS A 102 -5.43 -13.00 16.09
C LYS A 102 -3.97 -12.55 16.00
N ILE A 103 -3.71 -11.47 15.28
CA ILE A 103 -2.39 -10.83 15.19
C ILE A 103 -2.54 -9.41 15.73
N GLN A 104 -1.68 -9.05 16.68
CA GLN A 104 -1.70 -7.70 17.26
C GLN A 104 -1.02 -6.68 16.37
N ASN A 105 -1.33 -5.41 16.62
CA ASN A 105 -0.65 -4.29 15.96
C ASN A 105 0.87 -4.35 16.28
N GLY A 106 1.72 -4.24 15.24
CA GLY A 106 3.16 -4.43 15.37
C GLY A 106 3.60 -5.89 15.56
N GLY A 107 2.69 -6.86 15.56
CA GLY A 107 2.99 -8.29 15.71
C GLY A 107 3.56 -8.94 14.45
N ILE A 108 3.50 -8.29 13.30
CA ILE A 108 4.05 -8.80 12.05
C ILE A 108 5.51 -8.39 11.92
N LYS A 109 6.36 -9.35 11.60
CA LYS A 109 7.78 -9.14 11.29
C LYS A 109 8.06 -9.65 9.90
N VAL A 110 8.61 -8.80 9.07
CA VAL A 110 9.01 -9.12 7.69
C VAL A 110 10.54 -9.11 7.62
N THR A 111 11.14 -10.16 7.11
CA THR A 111 12.57 -10.23 6.86
C THR A 111 12.84 -10.44 5.38
N LEU A 112 13.64 -9.57 4.79
CA LEU A 112 14.03 -9.62 3.38
C LEU A 112 15.52 -9.29 3.21
N ARG A 113 16.11 -9.63 2.06
CA ARG A 113 17.46 -9.19 1.70
C ARG A 113 17.45 -7.78 1.13
N ALA A 114 18.60 -7.10 1.14
CA ALA A 114 18.71 -5.72 0.63
C ALA A 114 18.29 -5.58 -0.85
N ASN A 115 18.53 -6.59 -1.68
CA ASN A 115 18.14 -6.60 -3.09
C ASN A 115 16.73 -7.15 -3.36
N GLN A 116 15.97 -7.53 -2.31
CA GLN A 116 14.63 -8.06 -2.48
C GLN A 116 13.56 -6.99 -2.38
N SER A 117 12.50 -7.17 -3.16
CA SER A 117 11.20 -6.52 -3.05
C SER A 117 10.13 -7.55 -2.77
N LEU A 118 9.12 -7.16 -2.01
CA LEU A 118 8.06 -8.02 -1.53
C LEU A 118 6.71 -7.52 -2.03
N VAL A 119 5.95 -8.40 -2.66
CA VAL A 119 4.57 -8.12 -3.08
C VAL A 119 3.62 -9.00 -2.26
N PHE A 120 2.92 -8.41 -1.31
CA PHE A 120 1.81 -9.05 -0.61
C PHE A 120 0.58 -9.07 -1.50
N ASN A 121 0.25 -10.21 -2.04
CA ASN A 121 -0.97 -10.43 -2.80
C ASN A 121 -2.13 -10.76 -1.86
N VAL A 122 -3.19 -9.96 -1.92
CA VAL A 122 -4.42 -10.15 -1.16
C VAL A 122 -5.58 -10.30 -2.14
N SER A 123 -6.13 -11.49 -2.22
CA SER A 123 -7.27 -11.81 -3.10
C SER A 123 -8.62 -11.64 -2.42
N LEU A 124 -8.62 -11.27 -1.15
CA LEU A 124 -9.82 -11.00 -0.35
C LEU A 124 -10.63 -9.84 -0.95
N LYS A 125 -11.93 -9.90 -0.71
CA LYS A 125 -12.89 -8.84 -1.03
C LYS A 125 -13.33 -8.18 0.27
N ASP A 126 -14.13 -7.15 0.16
CA ASP A 126 -14.72 -6.44 1.29
C ASP A 126 -13.73 -5.62 2.11
N THR A 127 -13.84 -5.66 3.44
CA THR A 127 -13.05 -4.82 4.34
C THR A 127 -11.77 -5.52 4.77
N VAL A 128 -10.65 -4.87 4.56
CA VAL A 128 -9.32 -5.33 4.97
C VAL A 128 -8.67 -4.30 5.89
N ARG A 129 -7.97 -4.80 6.90
CA ARG A 129 -7.11 -3.99 7.77
C ARG A 129 -5.67 -4.39 7.58
N ILE A 130 -4.79 -3.40 7.42
CA ILE A 130 -3.34 -3.60 7.49
C ILE A 130 -2.83 -2.96 8.79
N PRO A 131 -2.24 -3.74 9.69
CA PRO A 131 -1.64 -3.22 10.91
C PRO A 131 -0.21 -2.76 10.64
N GLU A 132 0.37 -2.11 11.62
CA GLU A 132 1.80 -1.87 11.66
C GLU A 132 2.60 -3.17 11.58
N TYR A 133 3.70 -3.15 10.83
CA TYR A 133 4.65 -4.25 10.74
C TYR A 133 6.09 -3.74 10.79
N LYS A 134 7.00 -4.61 11.19
CA LYS A 134 8.43 -4.30 11.28
C LYS A 134 9.17 -4.97 10.14
N ILE A 135 9.98 -4.19 9.43
CA ILE A 135 10.84 -4.70 8.36
C ILE A 135 12.27 -4.85 8.91
N THR A 136 12.86 -6.01 8.68
CA THR A 136 14.26 -6.30 8.92
C THR A 136 14.94 -6.60 7.60
N VAL A 137 16.00 -5.87 7.28
CA VAL A 137 16.81 -6.10 6.09
C VAL A 137 18.04 -6.90 6.48
N LYS A 138 18.20 -8.10 5.91
CA LYS A 138 19.33 -8.99 6.14
C LYS A 138 20.43 -8.70 5.12
N ASN A 139 21.66 -8.65 5.60
CA ASN A 139 22.86 -8.38 4.78
C ASN A 139 22.83 -7.01 4.09
N GLY A 140 22.38 -5.97 4.79
CA GLY A 140 22.37 -4.61 4.30
C GLY A 140 21.39 -3.72 5.08
N SER A 141 21.07 -2.59 4.51
CA SER A 141 20.07 -1.65 5.03
C SER A 141 19.26 -1.07 3.87
N LYS A 142 18.10 -0.56 4.17
CA LYS A 142 17.26 0.25 3.27
C LYS A 142 16.87 1.53 3.99
N THR A 143 16.83 2.64 3.28
CA THR A 143 16.22 3.87 3.76
C THR A 143 14.70 3.69 3.89
N HIS A 144 14.02 4.66 4.48
CA HIS A 144 12.55 4.63 4.58
C HIS A 144 11.88 4.65 3.18
N GLU A 145 12.43 5.43 2.26
CA GLU A 145 11.97 5.51 0.87
C GLU A 145 12.17 4.17 0.16
N GLU A 146 13.37 3.58 0.24
CA GLU A 146 13.66 2.26 -0.33
C GLU A 146 12.78 1.15 0.28
N MET A 147 12.41 1.25 1.56
CA MET A 147 11.45 0.33 2.18
C MET A 147 10.05 0.51 1.59
N ALA A 148 9.60 1.77 1.41
CA ALA A 148 8.30 2.07 0.83
C ALA A 148 8.18 1.57 -0.62
N GLU A 149 9.27 1.61 -1.37
CA GLU A 149 9.34 1.09 -2.75
C GLU A 149 9.46 -0.44 -2.80
N SER A 150 10.08 -1.03 -1.78
CA SER A 150 10.37 -2.48 -1.76
C SER A 150 9.22 -3.34 -1.23
N VAL A 151 8.22 -2.75 -0.59
CA VAL A 151 7.06 -3.47 -0.07
C VAL A 151 5.80 -2.98 -0.75
N VAL A 152 5.16 -3.88 -1.46
CA VAL A 152 3.92 -3.59 -2.19
C VAL A 152 2.78 -4.43 -1.62
N TRP A 153 1.67 -3.78 -1.30
CA TRP A 153 0.40 -4.44 -1.00
C TRP A 153 -0.49 -4.39 -2.24
N ASN A 154 -0.69 -5.53 -2.86
CA ASN A 154 -1.53 -5.69 -4.04
C ASN A 154 -2.90 -6.25 -3.66
N MET A 155 -3.92 -5.40 -3.69
CA MET A 155 -5.27 -5.66 -3.19
C MET A 155 -6.34 -5.29 -4.23
N PRO A 156 -6.39 -5.96 -5.40
CA PRO A 156 -7.22 -5.51 -6.53
C PRO A 156 -8.73 -5.64 -6.30
N TYR A 157 -9.15 -6.40 -5.29
CA TYR A 157 -10.57 -6.69 -5.04
C TYR A 157 -11.11 -6.09 -3.74
N VAL A 158 -10.25 -5.54 -2.91
CA VAL A 158 -10.63 -4.91 -1.63
C VAL A 158 -11.47 -3.66 -1.91
N THR A 159 -12.58 -3.51 -1.19
CA THR A 159 -13.49 -2.35 -1.32
C THR A 159 -13.38 -1.35 -0.19
N ASN A 160 -12.91 -1.80 0.98
CA ASN A 160 -12.65 -0.92 2.13
C ASN A 160 -11.31 -1.28 2.76
N LEU A 161 -10.42 -0.32 2.85
CA LEU A 161 -9.08 -0.50 3.39
C LEU A 161 -8.87 0.40 4.61
N ASN A 162 -8.62 -0.21 5.77
CA ASN A 162 -8.30 0.50 6.99
C ASN A 162 -6.79 0.46 7.26
N LEU A 163 -6.17 1.64 7.22
CA LEU A 163 -4.75 1.88 7.48
C LEU A 163 -4.61 2.66 8.80
N ASN A 164 -4.83 1.98 9.91
CA ASN A 164 -4.84 2.59 11.25
C ASN A 164 -3.52 2.38 12.00
N SER A 165 -2.42 2.20 11.28
CA SER A 165 -1.12 1.94 11.88
C SER A 165 -0.16 3.11 11.67
N ASP A 166 0.63 3.41 12.69
CA ASP A 166 1.70 4.39 12.61
C ASP A 166 2.87 3.84 11.79
N GLY A 167 3.41 4.68 10.91
CA GLY A 167 4.70 4.42 10.27
C GLY A 167 4.71 3.29 9.24
N MET A 168 3.60 3.02 8.57
CA MET A 168 3.61 2.08 7.45
C MET A 168 4.42 2.63 6.28
N ARG A 169 5.35 1.83 5.79
CA ARG A 169 6.20 2.13 4.64
C ARG A 169 5.94 1.11 3.56
N ALA A 170 5.13 1.47 2.58
CA ALA A 170 4.74 0.59 1.49
C ALA A 170 4.13 1.35 0.32
N THR A 171 4.18 0.72 -0.84
CA THR A 171 3.27 1.04 -1.94
C THR A 171 2.00 0.22 -1.80
N ILE A 172 0.84 0.87 -1.87
CA ILE A 172 -0.46 0.23 -1.75
C ILE A 172 -1.20 0.37 -3.06
N ILE A 173 -1.62 -0.75 -3.62
CA ILE A 173 -2.41 -0.83 -4.85
C ILE A 173 -3.75 -1.46 -4.49
N ALA A 174 -4.76 -0.62 -4.28
CA ALA A 174 -6.12 -1.01 -3.93
C ALA A 174 -7.13 -0.22 -4.79
N PRO A 175 -7.14 -0.42 -6.12
CA PRO A 175 -7.78 0.47 -7.09
C PRO A 175 -9.31 0.56 -6.96
N LYS A 176 -9.93 -0.32 -6.17
CA LYS A 176 -11.38 -0.35 -5.92
C LYS A 176 -11.75 0.04 -4.49
N ALA A 177 -10.74 0.37 -3.66
CA ALA A 177 -10.95 0.56 -2.24
C ALA A 177 -11.27 2.02 -1.89
N PHE A 178 -12.24 2.20 -0.99
CA PHE A 178 -12.28 3.35 -0.12
C PHE A 178 -11.24 3.17 0.99
N VAL A 179 -10.34 4.15 1.16
CA VAL A 179 -9.23 4.04 2.10
C VAL A 179 -9.42 4.97 3.29
N ASN A 180 -9.41 4.39 4.48
CA ASN A 180 -9.42 5.11 5.74
C ASN A 180 -7.99 5.19 6.30
N LEU A 181 -7.40 6.38 6.26
CA LEU A 181 -6.07 6.68 6.79
C LEU A 181 -6.19 7.17 8.23
N GLY A 182 -5.79 6.36 9.17
CA GLY A 182 -5.84 6.71 10.60
C GLY A 182 -4.60 7.46 11.09
N ASN A 183 -3.44 7.24 10.48
CA ASN A 183 -2.15 7.76 10.92
C ASN A 183 -1.19 8.04 9.75
N THR A 184 -0.01 8.56 10.08
CA THR A 184 1.03 8.87 9.09
C THR A 184 1.57 7.60 8.42
N SER A 185 1.61 7.59 7.09
CA SER A 185 2.18 6.54 6.26
C SER A 185 3.13 7.15 5.24
N GLU A 186 4.17 6.42 4.88
CA GLU A 186 5.15 6.78 3.86
C GLU A 186 5.04 5.81 2.69
N GLY A 187 4.93 6.34 1.46
CA GLY A 187 4.86 5.54 0.24
C GLY A 187 3.77 6.01 -0.72
N TRP A 188 3.44 5.15 -1.66
CA TRP A 188 2.46 5.42 -2.71
C TRP A 188 1.13 4.74 -2.41
N LEU A 189 0.04 5.44 -2.69
CA LEU A 189 -1.30 4.91 -2.56
C LEU A 189 -2.05 5.08 -3.89
N VAL A 190 -2.51 3.96 -4.44
CA VAL A 190 -3.39 3.91 -5.61
C VAL A 190 -4.72 3.34 -5.18
N CYS A 191 -5.75 4.17 -5.13
CA CYS A 191 -7.10 3.81 -4.71
C CYS A 191 -8.15 4.58 -5.51
N ASP A 192 -9.43 4.23 -5.34
CA ASP A 192 -10.54 4.92 -6.02
C ASP A 192 -10.90 6.23 -5.30
N THR A 193 -11.01 6.21 -3.97
CA THR A 193 -11.36 7.39 -3.14
C THR A 193 -10.76 7.31 -1.75
#